data_e498fb2c09c0e010df7776c2081a45da
#
_entry.id   e498fb2c09c0e010df7776c2081a45da
#
_cell.length_a   1.000
_cell.length_b   1.000
_cell.length_c   1.000
_cell.angle_alpha   90.00
_cell.angle_beta   90.00
_cell.angle_gamma   90.00
#
_symmetry.space_group_name_H-M   'P 1'
#
loop_
_entity.id
_entity.type
_entity.pdbx_description
1 polymer ?
#
loop_
_entity_poly.entity_id
_entity_poly.type
_entity_poly.pdbx_seq_one_letter_code
_entity_poly.pdbx_strand_id
1 'polypeptide(L)'
;MKIAILIFIAFSFVACERQSVNEPSGTVAAFVPVYAKIVDVQTIELLQSQATVVAGKIYAYNNFVYQNEMQKGFHIIKNMGANNFQKVGFLKVPFCTEIAIKGNYLYCNNINDLVVFNITDPANPLFVKRVKEAFPVINQTYPPVSNTAFECVDNSKGIVINWERKTIPTPKCRR
;
A
#
# COMPACT_ATOMS: atom_id res chain seq x y z
N MET A 1 1.59 78.34 -41.90
CA MET A 1 2.21 77.07 -42.34
C MET A 1 2.42 76.25 -41.10
N LYS A 2 1.49 75.38 -40.73
CA LYS A 2 1.55 74.54 -39.53
C LYS A 2 1.56 73.05 -39.97
N ILE A 3 2.69 72.39 -39.77
CA ILE A 3 2.91 71.01 -40.11
C ILE A 3 2.36 70.19 -38.93
N ALA A 4 1.30 69.43 -39.18
CA ALA A 4 0.79 68.45 -38.20
C ALA A 4 1.50 67.12 -38.38
N ILE A 5 2.27 66.72 -37.36
CA ILE A 5 2.93 65.42 -37.29
C ILE A 5 1.92 64.41 -36.71
N LEU A 6 1.46 63.47 -37.54
CA LEU A 6 0.66 62.36 -37.18
C LEU A 6 1.55 61.22 -36.65
N ILE A 7 1.56 61.02 -35.35
CA ILE A 7 2.28 59.86 -34.72
C ILE A 7 1.35 58.63 -34.81
N PHE A 8 1.76 57.69 -35.65
CA PHE A 8 1.10 56.39 -35.80
C PHE A 8 1.68 55.44 -34.72
N ILE A 9 0.90 55.24 -33.65
CA ILE A 9 1.26 54.26 -32.63
C ILE A 9 0.85 52.87 -33.13
N ALA A 10 1.82 52.09 -33.60
CA ALA A 10 1.62 50.68 -33.92
C ALA A 10 1.51 49.87 -32.61
N PHE A 11 0.32 49.45 -32.29
CA PHE A 11 0.05 48.55 -31.15
C PHE A 11 0.44 47.13 -31.58
N SER A 12 1.67 46.71 -31.21
CA SER A 12 2.12 45.34 -31.43
C SER A 12 1.39 44.43 -30.44
N PHE A 13 0.37 43.72 -30.92
CA PHE A 13 -0.21 42.58 -30.19
C PHE A 13 0.85 41.48 -30.16
N VAL A 14 1.51 41.31 -29.03
CA VAL A 14 2.27 40.10 -28.73
C VAL A 14 1.24 39.03 -28.46
N ALA A 15 0.86 38.28 -29.48
CA ALA A 15 0.15 37.05 -29.34
C ALA A 15 1.05 36.06 -28.58
N CYS A 16 0.75 35.81 -27.33
CA CYS A 16 1.36 34.76 -26.57
C CYS A 16 0.88 33.43 -27.17
N GLU A 17 1.62 32.92 -28.13
CA GLU A 17 1.35 31.59 -28.71
C GLU A 17 1.54 30.57 -27.60
N ARG A 18 0.44 30.00 -27.13
CA ARG A 18 0.47 28.84 -26.25
C ARG A 18 1.19 27.74 -27.04
N GLN A 19 2.47 27.55 -26.76
CA GLN A 19 3.16 26.34 -27.21
C GLN A 19 2.35 25.15 -26.65
N SER A 20 1.64 24.46 -27.53
CA SER A 20 1.15 23.13 -27.25
C SER A 20 2.38 22.29 -26.94
N VAL A 21 2.56 21.95 -25.67
CA VAL A 21 3.56 20.98 -25.27
C VAL A 21 3.15 19.70 -25.99
N ASN A 22 3.81 19.38 -27.11
CA ASN A 22 3.68 18.08 -27.75
C ASN A 22 4.03 17.04 -26.70
N GLU A 23 3.01 16.33 -26.19
CA GLU A 23 3.25 15.19 -25.33
C GLU A 23 4.17 14.24 -26.11
N PRO A 24 5.30 13.78 -25.53
CA PRO A 24 6.20 12.91 -26.23
C PRO A 24 5.44 11.65 -26.65
N SER A 25 5.26 11.47 -27.96
CA SER A 25 4.70 10.26 -28.53
C SER A 25 5.73 9.15 -28.33
N GLY A 26 5.45 8.21 -27.45
CA GLY A 26 6.35 7.11 -27.17
C GLY A 26 5.99 6.34 -25.93
N THR A 27 6.75 5.31 -25.66
CA THR A 27 6.65 4.53 -24.42
C THR A 27 7.78 4.90 -23.48
N VAL A 28 7.50 4.93 -22.18
CA VAL A 28 8.47 5.19 -21.12
C VAL A 28 8.39 4.16 -20.03
N ALA A 29 9.49 3.94 -19.32
CA ALA A 29 9.49 3.14 -18.10
C ALA A 29 8.81 3.96 -16.98
N ALA A 30 7.64 3.54 -16.56
CA ALA A 30 6.84 4.21 -15.55
C ALA A 30 6.32 3.23 -14.51
N PHE A 31 5.83 3.74 -13.38
CA PHE A 31 5.15 2.93 -12.40
C PHE A 31 3.68 2.75 -12.78
N VAL A 32 3.20 1.51 -12.67
CA VAL A 32 1.81 1.11 -12.92
C VAL A 32 1.22 0.60 -11.62
N PRO A 33 0.04 1.12 -11.19
CA PRO A 33 -0.56 0.68 -9.95
C PRO A 33 -1.12 -0.74 -10.07
N VAL A 34 -0.90 -1.54 -9.04
CA VAL A 34 -1.52 -2.85 -8.87
C VAL A 34 -2.73 -2.69 -7.95
N TYR A 35 -3.89 -3.10 -8.42
CA TYR A 35 -5.16 -2.94 -7.70
C TYR A 35 -5.61 -4.24 -7.05
N ALA A 36 -6.35 -4.12 -5.94
CA ALA A 36 -7.13 -5.20 -5.36
C ALA A 36 -8.52 -4.68 -4.93
N LYS A 37 -9.49 -5.58 -4.92
CA LYS A 37 -10.79 -5.27 -4.32
C LYS A 37 -10.65 -5.25 -2.80
N ILE A 38 -11.32 -4.31 -2.15
CA ILE A 38 -11.25 -4.17 -0.68
C ILE A 38 -11.67 -5.48 0.04
N VAL A 39 -12.65 -6.19 -0.48
CA VAL A 39 -13.11 -7.46 0.09
C VAL A 39 -12.00 -8.53 0.10
N ASP A 40 -11.19 -8.61 -0.95
CA ASP A 40 -10.13 -9.62 -1.07
C ASP A 40 -9.00 -9.38 -0.06
N VAL A 41 -8.70 -8.10 0.22
CA VAL A 41 -7.64 -7.70 1.15
C VAL A 41 -8.12 -7.62 2.61
N GLN A 42 -9.42 -7.67 2.85
CA GLN A 42 -10.00 -7.76 4.21
C GLN A 42 -10.24 -9.19 4.69
N THR A 43 -10.12 -10.18 3.80
CA THR A 43 -10.34 -11.59 4.15
C THR A 43 -9.23 -12.09 5.08
N ILE A 44 -9.63 -12.59 6.24
CA ILE A 44 -8.78 -13.15 7.29
C ILE A 44 -9.02 -14.65 7.38
N GLU A 45 -7.95 -15.44 7.42
CA GLU A 45 -8.04 -16.89 7.42
C GLU A 45 -6.94 -17.49 8.31
N LEU A 46 -7.28 -18.55 9.06
CA LEU A 46 -6.28 -19.41 9.69
C LEU A 46 -5.93 -20.54 8.71
N LEU A 47 -4.69 -20.56 8.28
CA LEU A 47 -4.16 -21.49 7.29
C LEU A 47 -3.18 -22.48 7.93
N GLN A 48 -2.86 -23.55 7.21
CA GLN A 48 -1.77 -24.44 7.57
C GLN A 48 -0.44 -23.66 7.61
N SER A 49 0.54 -24.19 8.35
CA SER A 49 1.87 -23.62 8.41
C SER A 49 2.51 -23.55 7.03
N GLN A 50 3.26 -22.49 6.77
CA GLN A 50 3.94 -22.25 5.48
C GLN A 50 5.38 -21.78 5.66
N ALA A 51 6.14 -21.74 4.58
CA ALA A 51 7.50 -21.20 4.59
C ALA A 51 7.49 -19.69 4.85
N THR A 52 8.48 -19.18 5.57
CA THR A 52 8.74 -17.75 5.69
C THR A 52 9.45 -17.25 4.43
N VAL A 53 8.96 -16.15 3.87
CA VAL A 53 9.55 -15.50 2.69
C VAL A 53 10.18 -14.16 3.07
N VAL A 54 9.42 -13.29 3.77
CA VAL A 54 9.90 -11.98 4.23
C VAL A 54 9.55 -11.82 5.70
N ALA A 55 10.45 -12.28 6.57
CA ALA A 55 10.28 -12.18 8.02
C ALA A 55 10.25 -10.74 8.49
N GLY A 56 9.23 -10.40 9.25
CA GLY A 56 9.09 -9.14 9.98
C GLY A 56 9.34 -9.31 11.47
N LYS A 57 8.67 -8.48 12.27
CA LYS A 57 8.76 -8.48 13.73
C LYS A 57 8.26 -9.79 14.34
N ILE A 58 8.81 -10.13 15.50
CA ILE A 58 8.36 -11.27 16.31
C ILE A 58 7.72 -10.76 17.60
N TYR A 59 6.75 -11.50 18.09
CA TYR A 59 6.10 -11.26 19.38
C TYR A 59 5.99 -12.57 20.16
N ALA A 60 6.67 -12.65 21.30
CA ALA A 60 6.62 -13.83 22.16
C ALA A 60 5.42 -13.73 23.11
N TYR A 61 4.66 -14.80 23.22
CA TYR A 61 3.50 -14.91 24.12
C TYR A 61 3.39 -16.33 24.66
N ASN A 62 3.57 -16.49 25.97
CA ASN A 62 3.65 -17.79 26.64
C ASN A 62 4.71 -18.69 25.96
N ASN A 63 4.32 -19.88 25.51
CA ASN A 63 5.17 -20.80 24.78
C ASN A 63 5.00 -20.70 23.25
N PHE A 64 4.51 -19.54 22.75
CA PHE A 64 4.34 -19.26 21.33
C PHE A 64 5.12 -18.03 20.90
N VAL A 65 5.44 -17.98 19.63
CA VAL A 65 5.97 -16.82 18.94
C VAL A 65 5.09 -16.55 17.72
N TYR A 66 4.60 -15.32 17.61
CA TYR A 66 3.99 -14.80 16.40
C TYR A 66 5.05 -14.05 15.60
N GLN A 67 5.37 -14.55 14.41
CA GLN A 67 6.33 -13.92 13.51
C GLN A 67 5.58 -13.31 12.34
N ASN A 68 5.69 -11.99 12.17
CA ASN A 68 5.09 -11.32 11.04
C ASN A 68 5.73 -11.80 9.73
N GLU A 69 4.91 -12.14 8.75
CA GLU A 69 5.26 -12.27 7.35
C GLU A 69 4.78 -10.97 6.67
N MET A 70 5.73 -10.15 6.23
CA MET A 70 5.46 -8.78 5.79
C MET A 70 4.27 -8.70 4.83
N GLN A 71 3.28 -7.90 5.20
CA GLN A 71 2.03 -7.66 4.47
C GLN A 71 1.13 -8.88 4.22
N LYS A 72 1.44 -10.05 4.80
CA LYS A 72 0.67 -11.27 4.58
C LYS A 72 -0.03 -11.78 5.82
N GLY A 73 0.55 -11.56 7.01
CA GLY A 73 0.01 -12.05 8.27
C GLY A 73 1.08 -12.54 9.24
N PHE A 74 0.81 -13.63 9.96
CA PHE A 74 1.69 -14.11 11.03
C PHE A 74 1.86 -15.63 10.99
N HIS A 75 3.11 -16.09 11.09
CA HIS A 75 3.40 -17.46 11.46
C HIS A 75 3.12 -17.66 12.94
N ILE A 76 2.44 -18.73 13.29
CA ILE A 76 2.22 -19.19 14.66
C ILE A 76 3.23 -20.29 14.92
N ILE A 77 4.16 -20.02 15.84
CA ILE A 77 5.30 -20.90 16.13
C ILE A 77 5.20 -21.30 17.59
N LYS A 78 5.14 -22.59 17.85
CA LYS A 78 5.12 -23.16 19.20
C LYS A 78 6.52 -23.53 19.64
N ASN A 79 6.90 -23.13 20.85
CA ASN A 79 8.11 -23.61 21.51
C ASN A 79 7.81 -24.96 22.18
N MET A 80 8.43 -26.00 21.70
CA MET A 80 8.29 -27.38 22.20
C MET A 80 9.29 -27.70 23.29
N GLY A 81 10.12 -26.75 23.72
CA GLY A 81 11.22 -26.94 24.66
C GLY A 81 12.51 -27.39 23.98
N ALA A 82 13.62 -27.42 24.76
CA ALA A 82 14.95 -27.84 24.29
C ALA A 82 15.38 -27.19 22.95
N ASN A 83 15.10 -25.88 22.76
CA ASN A 83 15.36 -25.12 21.54
C ASN A 83 14.62 -25.65 20.28
N ASN A 84 13.56 -26.42 20.46
CA ASN A 84 12.73 -26.94 19.38
C ASN A 84 11.53 -26.01 19.16
N PHE A 85 11.44 -25.40 17.96
CA PHE A 85 10.36 -24.52 17.55
C PHE A 85 9.65 -25.11 16.33
N GLN A 86 8.33 -25.22 16.42
CA GLN A 86 7.50 -25.78 15.35
C GLN A 86 6.48 -24.75 14.86
N LYS A 87 6.44 -24.50 13.55
CA LYS A 87 5.35 -23.74 12.94
C LYS A 87 4.07 -24.57 12.95
N VAL A 88 3.05 -24.10 13.64
CA VAL A 88 1.76 -24.82 13.83
C VAL A 88 0.63 -24.23 12.99
N GLY A 89 0.78 -23.02 12.47
CA GLY A 89 -0.23 -22.38 11.63
C GLY A 89 0.26 -21.07 11.02
N PHE A 90 -0.58 -20.49 10.20
CA PHE A 90 -0.41 -19.16 9.63
C PHE A 90 -1.72 -18.38 9.69
N LEU A 91 -1.75 -17.27 10.42
CA LEU A 91 -2.87 -16.36 10.45
C LEU A 91 -2.72 -15.34 9.32
N LYS A 92 -3.45 -15.53 8.22
CA LYS A 92 -3.49 -14.62 7.08
C LYS A 92 -4.24 -13.35 7.46
N VAL A 93 -3.53 -12.23 7.46
CA VAL A 93 -4.07 -10.87 7.64
C VAL A 93 -3.37 -9.97 6.63
N PRO A 94 -3.97 -9.78 5.44
CA PRO A 94 -3.32 -9.01 4.36
C PRO A 94 -2.99 -7.58 4.81
N PHE A 95 -1.86 -7.08 4.36
CA PHE A 95 -1.30 -5.74 4.69
C PHE A 95 -1.05 -5.50 6.18
N CYS A 96 -0.97 -6.56 6.98
CA CYS A 96 -0.56 -6.42 8.37
C CYS A 96 0.94 -6.12 8.47
N THR A 97 1.27 -5.08 9.23
CA THR A 97 2.64 -4.64 9.49
C THR A 97 2.99 -4.68 10.98
N GLU A 98 1.99 -4.56 11.83
CA GLU A 98 2.17 -4.44 13.27
C GLU A 98 1.25 -5.37 14.04
N ILE A 99 1.74 -5.83 15.18
CA ILE A 99 1.03 -6.70 16.11
C ILE A 99 1.29 -6.23 17.55
N ALA A 100 0.27 -6.31 18.39
CA ALA A 100 0.38 -6.13 19.83
C ALA A 100 -0.46 -7.18 20.55
N ILE A 101 -0.02 -7.60 21.73
CA ILE A 101 -0.79 -8.52 22.58
C ILE A 101 -1.01 -7.88 23.94
N LYS A 102 -2.26 -7.97 24.41
CA LYS A 102 -2.65 -7.57 25.76
C LYS A 102 -3.61 -8.61 26.35
N GLY A 103 -3.19 -9.23 27.45
CA GLY A 103 -3.92 -10.38 27.98
C GLY A 103 -4.07 -11.48 26.94
N ASN A 104 -5.27 -11.99 26.76
CA ASN A 104 -5.58 -13.03 25.78
C ASN A 104 -6.04 -12.48 24.42
N TYR A 105 -5.69 -11.23 24.09
CA TYR A 105 -6.10 -10.62 22.85
C TYR A 105 -4.89 -10.16 22.03
N LEU A 106 -4.90 -10.53 20.75
CA LEU A 106 -3.97 -10.09 19.73
C LEU A 106 -4.66 -8.99 18.89
N TYR A 107 -3.96 -7.91 18.73
CA TYR A 107 -4.37 -6.73 17.96
C TYR A 107 -3.42 -6.57 16.78
N CYS A 108 -3.93 -6.38 15.59
CA CYS A 108 -3.10 -6.07 14.43
C CYS A 108 -3.85 -5.16 13.45
N ASN A 109 -3.11 -4.48 12.59
CA ASN A 109 -3.73 -3.74 11.51
C ASN A 109 -4.05 -4.66 10.32
N ASN A 110 -5.12 -4.34 9.61
CA ASN A 110 -5.44 -4.87 8.30
C ASN A 110 -5.81 -3.69 7.41
N ILE A 111 -4.83 -3.23 6.62
CA ILE A 111 -4.89 -1.94 5.92
C ILE A 111 -5.00 -0.81 6.95
N ASN A 112 -6.14 -0.11 7.01
CA ASN A 112 -6.46 0.96 7.95
C ASN A 112 -7.39 0.52 9.10
N ASP A 113 -7.82 -0.73 9.11
CA ASP A 113 -8.66 -1.29 10.17
C ASP A 113 -7.81 -1.88 11.29
N LEU A 114 -8.33 -1.85 12.51
CA LEU A 114 -7.82 -2.64 13.62
C LEU A 114 -8.62 -3.95 13.71
N VAL A 115 -7.94 -5.08 13.69
CA VAL A 115 -8.54 -6.40 13.90
C VAL A 115 -8.06 -7.01 15.21
N VAL A 116 -8.98 -7.68 15.90
CA VAL A 116 -8.76 -8.27 17.22
C VAL A 116 -9.07 -9.75 17.18
N PHE A 117 -8.15 -10.54 17.71
CA PHE A 117 -8.30 -11.99 17.88
C PHE A 117 -8.23 -12.36 19.35
N ASN A 118 -9.04 -13.31 19.76
CA ASN A 118 -8.86 -14.03 21.03
C ASN A 118 -7.82 -15.13 20.82
N ILE A 119 -6.78 -15.12 21.63
CA ILE A 119 -5.65 -16.07 21.62
C ILE A 119 -5.57 -16.84 22.93
N THR A 120 -6.69 -17.11 23.59
CA THR A 120 -6.74 -18.01 24.77
C THR A 120 -6.17 -19.39 24.39
N ASP A 121 -6.47 -19.88 23.19
CA ASP A 121 -5.68 -20.89 22.50
C ASP A 121 -4.77 -20.20 21.47
N PRO A 122 -3.47 -20.04 21.75
CA PRO A 122 -2.57 -19.32 20.85
C PRO A 122 -2.33 -20.00 19.50
N ALA A 123 -2.59 -21.31 19.39
CA ALA A 123 -2.48 -22.04 18.12
C ALA A 123 -3.68 -21.78 17.21
N ASN A 124 -4.83 -21.40 17.77
CA ASN A 124 -6.11 -21.22 17.08
C ASN A 124 -6.71 -19.84 17.37
N PRO A 125 -6.14 -18.74 16.88
CA PRO A 125 -6.66 -17.39 17.06
C PRO A 125 -8.09 -17.28 16.51
N LEU A 126 -9.02 -16.81 17.34
CA LEU A 126 -10.42 -16.61 16.97
C LEU A 126 -10.68 -15.12 16.70
N PHE A 127 -11.20 -14.79 15.53
CA PHE A 127 -11.59 -13.43 15.22
C PHE A 127 -12.68 -12.95 16.18
N VAL A 128 -12.49 -11.77 16.77
CA VAL A 128 -13.42 -11.15 17.73
C VAL A 128 -14.07 -9.92 17.13
N LYS A 129 -13.29 -9.00 16.61
CA LYS A 129 -13.79 -7.69 16.18
C LYS A 129 -12.91 -7.06 15.13
N ARG A 130 -13.55 -6.26 14.26
CA ARG A 130 -12.92 -5.30 13.35
C ARG A 130 -13.38 -3.90 13.71
N VAL A 131 -12.45 -3.00 13.98
CA VAL A 131 -12.72 -1.57 14.12
C VAL A 131 -12.28 -0.93 12.81
N LYS A 132 -13.25 -0.45 12.03
CA LYS A 132 -12.97 0.17 10.73
C LYS A 132 -12.28 1.53 10.92
N GLU A 133 -11.38 1.85 9.99
CA GLU A 133 -10.72 3.16 9.92
C GLU A 133 -10.02 3.57 11.23
N ALA A 134 -9.50 2.58 11.98
CA ALA A 134 -8.79 2.83 13.23
C ALA A 134 -7.43 3.50 13.02
N PHE A 135 -6.87 3.39 11.82
CA PHE A 135 -5.60 3.97 11.44
C PHE A 135 -5.77 4.86 10.19
N PRO A 136 -4.92 5.88 10.01
CA PRO A 136 -4.88 6.62 8.76
C PRO A 136 -4.67 5.66 7.59
N VAL A 137 -5.39 5.89 6.49
CA VAL A 137 -5.15 5.15 5.26
C VAL A 137 -3.71 5.40 4.83
N ILE A 138 -2.91 4.36 4.73
CA ILE A 138 -1.62 4.44 4.03
C ILE A 138 -1.99 4.60 2.56
N ASN A 139 -2.06 5.85 2.12
CA ASN A 139 -2.45 6.18 0.76
C ASN A 139 -1.31 5.80 -0.18
N GLN A 140 -1.40 4.63 -0.78
CA GLN A 140 -0.50 4.21 -1.85
C GLN A 140 -0.85 4.83 -3.21
N THR A 141 -1.56 5.97 -3.22
CA THR A 141 -1.94 6.70 -4.44
C THR A 141 -0.74 7.13 -5.27
N TYR A 142 0.45 7.11 -4.70
CA TYR A 142 1.69 7.47 -5.36
C TYR A 142 2.71 6.33 -5.31
N PRO A 143 3.54 6.16 -6.35
CA PRO A 143 4.65 5.21 -6.32
C PRO A 143 5.67 5.57 -5.23
N PRO A 144 6.49 4.60 -4.77
CA PRO A 144 7.43 4.82 -3.66
C PRO A 144 8.58 5.79 -3.98
N VAL A 145 8.77 6.13 -5.26
CA VAL A 145 9.87 6.96 -5.75
C VAL A 145 9.34 8.33 -6.19
N SER A 146 10.01 9.40 -5.79
CA SER A 146 9.73 10.77 -6.26
C SER A 146 10.33 11.04 -7.63
N ASN A 147 9.89 12.12 -8.29
CA ASN A 147 10.35 12.56 -9.62
C ASN A 147 10.21 11.47 -10.71
N THR A 148 9.14 10.70 -10.65
CA THR A 148 8.88 9.63 -11.59
C THR A 148 7.53 9.78 -12.28
N ALA A 149 7.46 9.27 -13.51
CA ALA A 149 6.19 9.14 -14.23
C ALA A 149 5.45 7.89 -13.77
N PHE A 150 4.14 7.95 -13.69
CA PHE A 150 3.31 6.83 -13.30
C PHE A 150 1.93 6.88 -13.97
N GLU A 151 1.32 5.70 -14.16
CA GLU A 151 -0.07 5.58 -14.60
C GLU A 151 -0.99 6.18 -13.53
N CYS A 152 -1.87 7.10 -13.92
CA CYS A 152 -2.78 7.76 -12.99
C CYS A 152 -3.69 6.75 -12.31
N VAL A 153 -3.86 6.89 -10.98
CA VAL A 153 -4.69 5.98 -10.20
C VAL A 153 -6.15 6.11 -10.61
N ASP A 154 -6.77 4.98 -10.88
CA ASP A 154 -8.20 4.83 -11.17
C ASP A 154 -8.89 4.13 -9.98
N ASN A 155 -9.53 4.91 -9.12
CA ASN A 155 -10.21 4.41 -7.92
C ASN A 155 -11.37 3.45 -8.22
N SER A 156 -11.88 3.42 -9.47
CA SER A 156 -12.92 2.45 -9.86
C SER A 156 -12.40 1.01 -9.92
N LYS A 157 -11.09 0.82 -10.06
CA LYS A 157 -10.42 -0.50 -10.10
C LYS A 157 -10.18 -1.09 -8.72
N GLY A 158 -10.42 -0.35 -7.64
CA GLY A 158 -10.17 -0.77 -6.26
C GLY A 158 -9.11 0.06 -5.55
N ILE A 159 -8.46 -0.52 -4.55
CA ILE A 159 -7.36 0.13 -3.82
C ILE A 159 -6.02 -0.25 -4.43
N VAL A 160 -5.08 0.70 -4.46
CA VAL A 160 -3.71 0.43 -4.89
C VAL A 160 -2.97 -0.30 -3.77
N ILE A 161 -2.49 -1.49 -4.08
CA ILE A 161 -1.79 -2.37 -3.13
C ILE A 161 -0.28 -2.46 -3.38
N ASN A 162 0.16 -2.11 -4.58
CA ASN A 162 1.56 -2.12 -4.98
C ASN A 162 1.77 -1.28 -6.25
N TRP A 163 3.03 -1.06 -6.61
CA TRP A 163 3.45 -0.40 -7.84
C TRP A 163 4.49 -1.24 -8.56
N GLU A 164 4.30 -1.45 -9.85
CA GLU A 164 5.22 -2.19 -10.72
C GLU A 164 5.82 -1.27 -11.78
N ARG A 165 7.09 -1.47 -12.14
CA ARG A 165 7.69 -0.76 -13.27
C ARG A 165 7.38 -1.50 -14.57
N LYS A 166 6.76 -0.78 -15.50
CA LYS A 166 6.41 -1.29 -16.85
C LYS A 166 6.73 -0.24 -17.90
N THR A 167 6.94 -0.68 -19.13
CA THR A 167 7.01 0.22 -20.27
C THR A 167 5.59 0.46 -20.77
N ILE A 168 5.12 1.70 -20.67
CA ILE A 168 3.77 2.11 -21.06
C ILE A 168 3.83 3.39 -21.91
N PRO A 169 2.78 3.73 -22.67
CA PRO A 169 2.66 5.04 -23.29
C PRO A 169 2.88 6.13 -22.25
N THR A 170 3.50 7.22 -22.62
CA THR A 170 3.87 8.31 -21.70
C THR A 170 2.67 8.73 -20.85
N PRO A 171 2.68 8.50 -19.53
CA PRO A 171 1.55 8.80 -18.67
C PRO A 171 1.52 10.28 -18.29
N LYS A 172 0.32 10.79 -17.97
CA LYS A 172 0.12 12.20 -17.57
C LYS A 172 0.52 12.46 -16.12
N CYS A 173 0.48 11.44 -15.23
CA CYS A 173 0.75 11.60 -13.82
C CYS A 173 2.25 11.54 -13.52
N ARG A 174 2.68 12.45 -12.62
CA ARG A 174 4.04 12.53 -12.10
C ARG A 174 4.02 12.77 -10.59
N ARG A 175 5.01 12.21 -9.90
CA ARG A 175 5.25 12.47 -8.48
C ARG A 175 6.51 13.30 -8.33
#